data_9e62b28c35cc9ac60b2354f9bb431b48
#
_entry.id   9e62b28c35cc9ac60b2354f9bb431b48
#
_cell.length_a   1.000
_cell.length_b   1.000
_cell.length_c   1.000
_cell.angle_alpha   90.00
_cell.angle_beta   90.00
_cell.angle_gamma   90.00
#
_symmetry.space_group_name_H-M   'P 1'
#
loop_
_entity.id
_entity.type
_entity.pdbx_description
1 polymer ?
#
loop_
_entity_poly.entity_id
_entity_poly.type
_entity_poly.pdbx_seq_one_letter_code
_entity_poly.pdbx_strand_id
1 'polypeptide(L)'
;MTGKVTIKDVAKAAGVSEATVSRALSQSPRVKRDTRQKIQNIANNLGYHPNGLARSIRLQQTHTLGVIIPDILNDFFTRLIRAIEDAAGKAGYDVLIVNTDESLAKEANALNLMLEKQVDGVIITSAGGPTDYAAILGDTPAVFVDRMPPTGVETPFDRVLVDNVQGTQDIVAQLLTQGARRVGIINSAVSFTATERLQGYQQALTAAGLEPDPAIEATARTDNSNVPQMTRQLLVNQKCDGLFVADNTIMEGVLRKLPELAIPTLQLGGFDDQDWFDFLVQPIVTARQPINQLGKTAIDRLLERINGADMLPAEIRLAATTVSH
;
A
#
# COMPACT_ATOMS: atom_id res chain seq x y z
N MET A 1 14.63 -10.92 42.59
CA MET A 1 14.05 -11.36 41.30
C MET A 1 12.55 -11.49 41.49
N THR A 2 11.77 -10.47 41.18
CA THR A 2 10.29 -10.54 41.20
C THR A 2 9.87 -11.35 39.98
N GLY A 3 9.43 -12.59 40.21
CA GLY A 3 8.95 -13.47 39.16
C GLY A 3 7.78 -12.83 38.42
N LYS A 4 7.74 -12.97 37.08
CA LYS A 4 6.64 -12.49 36.23
C LYS A 4 5.33 -13.14 36.71
N VAL A 5 4.32 -12.31 37.02
CA VAL A 5 2.99 -12.79 37.46
C VAL A 5 2.38 -13.70 36.39
N THR A 6 1.87 -14.85 36.80
CA THR A 6 1.33 -15.89 35.92
C THR A 6 -0.18 -15.98 36.02
N ILE A 7 -0.81 -16.68 35.07
CA ILE A 7 -2.25 -16.98 35.11
C ILE A 7 -2.63 -17.77 36.37
N LYS A 8 -1.70 -18.58 36.92
CA LYS A 8 -1.89 -19.33 38.17
C LYS A 8 -2.05 -18.40 39.35
N ASP A 9 -1.27 -17.32 39.40
CA ASP A 9 -1.35 -16.34 40.50
C ASP A 9 -2.68 -15.61 40.48
N VAL A 10 -3.19 -15.22 39.29
CA VAL A 10 -4.52 -14.62 39.13
C VAL A 10 -5.62 -15.61 39.52
N ALA A 11 -5.51 -16.87 39.12
CA ALA A 11 -6.46 -17.92 39.42
C ALA A 11 -6.55 -18.15 40.95
N LYS A 12 -5.40 -18.21 41.64
CA LYS A 12 -5.31 -18.32 43.08
C LYS A 12 -5.92 -17.12 43.80
N ALA A 13 -5.61 -15.91 43.36
CA ALA A 13 -6.16 -14.68 43.97
C ALA A 13 -7.67 -14.51 43.71
N ALA A 14 -8.18 -14.98 42.57
CA ALA A 14 -9.60 -14.90 42.24
C ALA A 14 -10.44 -16.05 42.83
N GLY A 15 -9.79 -17.14 43.31
CA GLY A 15 -10.47 -18.34 43.82
C GLY A 15 -11.17 -19.16 42.74
N VAL A 16 -10.59 -19.19 41.53
CA VAL A 16 -11.14 -19.91 40.37
C VAL A 16 -10.06 -20.70 39.64
N SER A 17 -10.46 -21.57 38.69
CA SER A 17 -9.49 -22.29 37.84
C SER A 17 -8.81 -21.37 36.82
N GLU A 18 -7.59 -21.75 36.38
CA GLU A 18 -6.88 -21.08 35.28
C GLU A 18 -7.74 -20.99 34.00
N ALA A 19 -8.50 -22.05 33.73
CA ALA A 19 -9.44 -22.06 32.60
C ALA A 19 -10.54 -21.01 32.73
N THR A 20 -11.01 -20.73 33.97
CA THR A 20 -12.01 -19.66 34.22
C THR A 20 -11.38 -18.29 34.06
N VAL A 21 -10.16 -18.07 34.54
CA VAL A 21 -9.40 -16.83 34.32
C VAL A 21 -9.19 -16.59 32.83
N SER A 22 -8.71 -17.59 32.10
CA SER A 22 -8.50 -17.49 30.65
C SER A 22 -9.78 -17.13 29.91
N ARG A 23 -10.92 -17.77 30.24
CA ARG A 23 -12.22 -17.45 29.64
C ARG A 23 -12.72 -16.05 30.02
N ALA A 24 -12.49 -15.63 31.26
CA ALA A 24 -12.87 -14.28 31.71
C ALA A 24 -12.08 -13.20 30.97
N LEU A 25 -10.77 -13.34 30.85
CA LEU A 25 -9.89 -12.40 30.18
C LEU A 25 -10.10 -12.37 28.65
N SER A 26 -10.53 -13.49 28.04
CA SER A 26 -10.92 -13.56 26.63
C SER A 26 -12.38 -13.20 26.37
N GLN A 27 -13.08 -12.60 27.33
CA GLN A 27 -14.46 -12.15 27.23
C GLN A 27 -15.48 -13.24 26.84
N SER A 28 -15.18 -14.51 27.09
CA SER A 28 -16.05 -15.64 26.77
C SER A 28 -17.46 -15.46 27.40
N PRO A 29 -18.54 -15.71 26.65
CA PRO A 29 -19.92 -15.62 27.16
C PRO A 29 -20.21 -16.66 28.27
N ARG A 30 -19.36 -17.68 28.41
CA ARG A 30 -19.48 -18.73 29.44
C ARG A 30 -19.11 -18.26 30.83
N VAL A 31 -18.63 -17.01 31.01
CA VAL A 31 -18.30 -16.41 32.31
C VAL A 31 -19.24 -15.26 32.58
N LYS A 32 -19.92 -15.30 33.72
CA LYS A 32 -20.85 -14.22 34.16
C LYS A 32 -20.13 -12.87 34.25
N ARG A 33 -20.82 -11.79 33.94
CA ARG A 33 -20.27 -10.42 33.86
C ARG A 33 -19.55 -10.02 35.16
N ASP A 34 -20.15 -10.29 36.33
CA ASP A 34 -19.58 -9.91 37.65
C ASP A 34 -18.28 -10.70 37.92
N THR A 35 -18.27 -11.99 37.61
CA THR A 35 -17.09 -12.83 37.75
C THR A 35 -15.96 -12.36 36.81
N ARG A 36 -16.31 -11.97 35.61
CA ARG A 36 -15.34 -11.42 34.62
C ARG A 36 -14.74 -10.13 35.16
N GLN A 37 -15.55 -9.20 35.63
CA GLN A 37 -15.08 -7.93 36.18
C GLN A 37 -14.18 -8.13 37.40
N LYS A 38 -14.53 -9.05 38.30
CA LYS A 38 -13.70 -9.40 39.46
C LYS A 38 -12.32 -9.92 38.99
N ILE A 39 -12.28 -10.84 38.02
CA ILE A 39 -11.04 -11.41 37.53
C ILE A 39 -10.19 -10.35 36.83
N GLN A 40 -10.80 -9.48 36.04
CA GLN A 40 -10.11 -8.38 35.36
C GLN A 40 -9.45 -7.42 36.35
N ASN A 41 -10.16 -7.04 37.41
CA ASN A 41 -9.62 -6.16 38.44
C ASN A 41 -8.44 -6.81 39.19
N ILE A 42 -8.54 -8.11 39.52
CA ILE A 42 -7.44 -8.86 40.16
C ILE A 42 -6.23 -8.95 39.22
N ALA A 43 -6.44 -9.25 37.94
CA ALA A 43 -5.36 -9.32 36.95
C ALA A 43 -4.62 -7.97 36.82
N ASN A 44 -5.38 -6.88 36.73
CA ASN A 44 -4.83 -5.51 36.67
C ASN A 44 -4.05 -5.15 37.97
N ASN A 45 -4.60 -5.46 39.14
CA ASN A 45 -3.94 -5.17 40.43
C ASN A 45 -2.64 -5.95 40.62
N LEU A 46 -2.55 -7.17 40.08
CA LEU A 46 -1.36 -8.00 40.11
C LEU A 46 -0.35 -7.63 39.01
N GLY A 47 -0.70 -6.75 38.07
CA GLY A 47 0.11 -6.46 36.90
C GLY A 47 0.22 -7.65 35.94
N TYR A 48 -0.80 -8.51 35.90
CA TYR A 48 -0.82 -9.64 34.99
C TYR A 48 -1.18 -9.20 33.58
N HIS A 49 -0.27 -9.45 32.65
CA HIS A 49 -0.52 -9.30 31.22
C HIS A 49 -0.72 -10.69 30.60
N PRO A 50 -1.88 -10.95 29.95
CA PRO A 50 -2.08 -12.20 29.24
C PRO A 50 -0.93 -12.51 28.29
N ASN A 51 -0.41 -13.73 28.33
CA ASN A 51 0.62 -14.13 27.40
C ASN A 51 0.00 -14.40 26.02
N GLY A 52 0.19 -13.45 25.09
CA GLY A 52 -0.31 -13.54 23.72
C GLY A 52 0.16 -14.82 23.01
N LEU A 53 1.44 -15.22 23.19
CA LEU A 53 2.00 -16.43 22.61
C LEU A 53 1.26 -17.70 23.04
N ALA A 54 0.94 -17.84 24.34
CA ALA A 54 0.18 -19.00 24.84
C ALA A 54 -1.27 -19.02 24.31
N ARG A 55 -1.84 -17.84 24.02
CA ARG A 55 -3.16 -17.71 23.41
C ARG A 55 -3.09 -18.08 21.92
N SER A 56 -2.10 -17.58 21.19
CA SER A 56 -1.90 -17.85 19.77
C SER A 56 -1.72 -19.35 19.49
N ILE A 57 -0.89 -20.02 20.28
CA ILE A 57 -0.68 -21.49 20.16
C ILE A 57 -2.00 -22.26 20.33
N ARG A 58 -2.86 -21.82 21.25
CA ARG A 58 -4.14 -22.51 21.50
C ARG A 58 -5.20 -22.22 20.44
N LEU A 59 -5.19 -21.01 19.89
CA LEU A 59 -6.19 -20.56 18.89
C LEU A 59 -5.70 -20.79 17.46
N GLN A 60 -4.43 -21.13 17.27
CA GLN A 60 -3.75 -21.17 15.97
C GLN A 60 -3.90 -19.86 15.17
N GLN A 61 -4.03 -18.74 15.89
CA GLN A 61 -4.17 -17.40 15.34
C GLN A 61 -3.40 -16.41 16.20
N THR A 62 -2.63 -15.54 15.55
CA THR A 62 -1.85 -14.50 16.22
C THR A 62 -2.58 -13.18 16.32
N HIS A 63 -3.68 -13.02 15.58
CA HIS A 63 -4.37 -11.74 15.36
C HIS A 63 -3.42 -10.65 14.88
N THR A 64 -2.43 -11.03 14.07
CA THR A 64 -1.44 -10.13 13.49
C THR A 64 -1.43 -10.32 11.97
N LEU A 65 -1.51 -9.22 11.24
CA LEU A 65 -1.35 -9.19 9.79
C LEU A 65 0.01 -8.59 9.43
N GLY A 66 0.66 -9.15 8.43
CA GLY A 66 1.86 -8.58 7.83
C GLY A 66 1.50 -7.57 6.74
N VAL A 67 2.25 -6.46 6.67
CA VAL A 67 2.17 -5.49 5.57
C VAL A 67 3.57 -5.22 5.06
N ILE A 68 3.82 -5.56 3.81
CA ILE A 68 5.10 -5.36 3.13
C ILE A 68 4.93 -4.25 2.11
N ILE A 69 5.71 -3.19 2.25
CA ILE A 69 5.67 -2.00 1.38
C ILE A 69 7.06 -1.69 0.80
N PRO A 70 7.12 -1.06 -0.37
CA PRO A 70 8.40 -0.74 -1.01
C PRO A 70 9.11 0.47 -0.42
N ASP A 71 8.39 1.52 0.00
CA ASP A 71 9.00 2.75 0.52
C ASP A 71 8.10 3.47 1.53
N ILE A 72 8.51 3.49 2.81
CA ILE A 72 7.78 4.17 3.88
C ILE A 72 7.87 5.71 3.80
N LEU A 73 8.81 6.25 3.04
CA LEU A 73 8.95 7.70 2.86
C LEU A 73 8.03 8.24 1.76
N ASN A 74 7.49 7.37 0.91
CA ASN A 74 6.47 7.75 -0.06
C ASN A 74 5.11 7.90 0.63
N ASP A 75 4.52 9.09 0.56
CA ASP A 75 3.24 9.46 1.20
C ASP A 75 2.09 8.53 0.79
N PHE A 76 2.06 8.04 -0.45
CA PHE A 76 1.06 7.07 -0.88
C PHE A 76 1.06 5.83 0.01
N PHE A 77 2.23 5.23 0.27
CA PHE A 77 2.31 4.03 1.10
C PHE A 77 2.04 4.30 2.57
N THR A 78 2.43 5.45 3.12
CA THR A 78 2.10 5.81 4.50
C THR A 78 0.61 6.00 4.71
N ARG A 79 -0.10 6.61 3.75
CA ARG A 79 -1.56 6.71 3.74
C ARG A 79 -2.23 5.34 3.56
N LEU A 80 -1.69 4.49 2.69
CA LEU A 80 -2.20 3.12 2.50
C LEU A 80 -2.05 2.28 3.76
N ILE A 81 -0.87 2.31 4.43
CA ILE A 81 -0.66 1.66 5.72
C ILE A 81 -1.71 2.11 6.73
N ARG A 82 -1.94 3.42 6.85
CA ARG A 82 -2.95 3.96 7.76
C ARG A 82 -4.34 3.41 7.47
N ALA A 83 -4.73 3.33 6.19
CA ALA A 83 -6.03 2.77 5.81
C ALA A 83 -6.13 1.28 6.13
N ILE A 84 -5.05 0.52 5.93
CA ILE A 84 -4.94 -0.90 6.29
C ILE A 84 -5.02 -1.07 7.82
N GLU A 85 -4.25 -0.29 8.59
CA GLU A 85 -4.25 -0.33 10.06
C GLU A 85 -5.64 -0.04 10.65
N ASP A 86 -6.30 1.01 10.15
CA ASP A 86 -7.66 1.39 10.59
C ASP A 86 -8.70 0.27 10.27
N ALA A 87 -8.55 -0.43 9.15
CA ALA A 87 -9.43 -1.53 8.78
C ALA A 87 -9.13 -2.80 9.59
N ALA A 88 -7.86 -3.16 9.74
CA ALA A 88 -7.39 -4.30 10.53
C ALA A 88 -7.79 -4.15 12.01
N GLY A 89 -7.59 -2.96 12.59
CA GLY A 89 -7.95 -2.67 13.99
C GLY A 89 -9.45 -2.83 14.27
N LYS A 90 -10.33 -2.44 13.31
CA LYS A 90 -11.78 -2.69 13.41
C LYS A 90 -12.13 -4.17 13.43
N ALA A 91 -11.32 -5.01 12.78
CA ALA A 91 -11.46 -6.46 12.76
C ALA A 91 -10.73 -7.15 13.93
N GLY A 92 -10.04 -6.40 14.79
CA GLY A 92 -9.32 -6.93 15.96
C GLY A 92 -7.94 -7.51 15.65
N TYR A 93 -7.31 -7.03 14.59
CA TYR A 93 -5.95 -7.41 14.19
C TYR A 93 -4.96 -6.27 14.43
N ASP A 94 -3.78 -6.65 14.89
CA ASP A 94 -2.60 -5.80 14.91
C ASP A 94 -1.86 -5.89 13.56
N VAL A 95 -1.04 -4.88 13.20
CA VAL A 95 -0.32 -4.84 11.93
C VAL A 95 1.19 -4.83 12.17
N LEU A 96 1.92 -5.72 11.52
CA LEU A 96 3.37 -5.75 11.44
C LEU A 96 3.82 -5.21 10.07
N ILE A 97 4.44 -4.03 10.07
CA ILE A 97 4.86 -3.33 8.84
C ILE A 97 6.35 -3.59 8.60
N VAL A 98 6.70 -3.94 7.35
CA VAL A 98 8.09 -4.08 6.89
C VAL A 98 8.31 -3.30 5.61
N ASN A 99 9.33 -2.43 5.62
CA ASN A 99 9.75 -1.64 4.48
C ASN A 99 10.87 -2.35 3.71
N THR A 100 10.77 -2.42 2.39
CA THR A 100 11.73 -3.15 1.55
C THR A 100 12.72 -2.26 0.80
N ASP A 101 12.54 -0.94 0.80
CA ASP A 101 13.35 0.04 0.04
C ASP A 101 13.52 -0.37 -1.44
N GLU A 102 12.45 -0.84 -2.08
CA GLU A 102 12.44 -1.33 -3.47
C GLU A 102 13.44 -2.49 -3.72
N SER A 103 13.87 -3.19 -2.67
CA SER A 103 14.89 -4.23 -2.73
C SER A 103 14.30 -5.63 -2.69
N LEU A 104 14.53 -6.43 -3.72
CA LEU A 104 14.12 -7.84 -3.79
C LEU A 104 14.68 -8.68 -2.62
N ALA A 105 15.92 -8.40 -2.22
CA ALA A 105 16.53 -9.12 -1.09
C ALA A 105 15.83 -8.78 0.23
N LYS A 106 15.43 -7.52 0.44
CA LYS A 106 14.66 -7.12 1.61
C LYS A 106 13.24 -7.66 1.56
N GLU A 107 12.62 -7.73 0.38
CA GLU A 107 11.30 -8.34 0.22
C GLU A 107 11.32 -9.82 0.59
N ALA A 108 12.30 -10.60 0.11
CA ALA A 108 12.47 -11.99 0.49
C ALA A 108 12.65 -12.17 2.01
N ASN A 109 13.46 -11.30 2.64
CA ASN A 109 13.64 -11.32 4.09
C ASN A 109 12.35 -10.93 4.83
N ALA A 110 11.57 -9.98 4.30
CA ALA A 110 10.29 -9.58 4.86
C ALA A 110 9.28 -10.74 4.83
N LEU A 111 9.17 -11.46 3.72
CA LEU A 111 8.31 -12.63 3.59
C LEU A 111 8.70 -13.70 4.63
N ASN A 112 9.98 -14.03 4.75
CA ASN A 112 10.47 -14.99 5.76
C ASN A 112 10.15 -14.52 7.19
N LEU A 113 10.31 -13.23 7.47
CA LEU A 113 9.95 -12.66 8.77
C LEU A 113 8.46 -12.83 9.08
N MET A 114 7.57 -12.63 8.10
CA MET A 114 6.12 -12.84 8.29
C MET A 114 5.82 -14.29 8.70
N LEU A 115 6.46 -15.26 8.03
CA LEU A 115 6.34 -16.68 8.37
C LEU A 115 6.89 -16.99 9.77
N GLU A 116 8.07 -16.46 10.12
CA GLU A 116 8.68 -16.62 11.45
C GLU A 116 7.78 -16.06 12.55
N LYS A 117 7.14 -14.91 12.30
CA LYS A 117 6.19 -14.28 13.23
C LYS A 117 4.81 -14.94 13.23
N GLN A 118 4.58 -15.90 12.34
CA GLN A 118 3.32 -16.62 12.21
C GLN A 118 2.13 -15.64 12.05
N VAL A 119 2.28 -14.61 11.20
CA VAL A 119 1.16 -13.72 10.91
C VAL A 119 0.00 -14.50 10.28
N ASP A 120 -1.24 -14.10 10.55
CA ASP A 120 -2.42 -14.82 10.07
C ASP A 120 -2.67 -14.58 8.57
N GLY A 121 -2.05 -13.53 8.00
CA GLY A 121 -2.09 -13.21 6.59
C GLY A 121 -1.20 -12.03 6.23
N VAL A 122 -0.94 -11.81 4.93
CA VAL A 122 0.01 -10.80 4.46
C VAL A 122 -0.60 -9.93 3.36
N ILE A 123 -0.45 -8.62 3.47
CA ILE A 123 -0.68 -7.66 2.38
C ILE A 123 0.67 -7.29 1.79
N ILE A 124 0.79 -7.36 0.46
CA ILE A 124 2.07 -7.21 -0.23
C ILE A 124 1.94 -6.16 -1.33
N THR A 125 2.81 -5.17 -1.31
CA THR A 125 3.14 -4.35 -2.48
C THR A 125 4.47 -4.83 -3.03
N SER A 126 4.45 -5.47 -4.20
CA SER A 126 5.65 -6.11 -4.77
C SER A 126 6.74 -5.10 -5.13
N ALA A 127 7.98 -5.46 -4.82
CA ALA A 127 9.18 -4.74 -5.29
C ALA A 127 9.53 -5.02 -6.77
N GLY A 128 8.70 -5.78 -7.50
CA GLY A 128 8.78 -5.93 -8.94
C GLY A 128 9.72 -7.04 -9.46
N GLY A 129 10.17 -7.96 -8.59
CA GLY A 129 11.02 -9.08 -8.97
C GLY A 129 10.29 -10.39 -9.28
N PRO A 130 10.99 -11.38 -9.83
CA PRO A 130 10.45 -12.71 -10.16
C PRO A 130 10.36 -13.60 -8.90
N THR A 131 9.78 -13.09 -7.81
CA THR A 131 9.64 -13.80 -6.53
C THR A 131 8.54 -14.85 -6.65
N ASP A 132 8.84 -16.10 -6.29
CA ASP A 132 7.81 -17.16 -6.16
C ASP A 132 7.12 -17.06 -4.80
N TYR A 133 6.13 -16.19 -4.73
CA TYR A 133 5.37 -15.95 -3.49
C TYR A 133 4.59 -17.19 -3.04
N ALA A 134 4.10 -18.00 -3.97
CA ALA A 134 3.35 -19.21 -3.63
C ALA A 134 4.25 -20.25 -2.94
N ALA A 135 5.46 -20.45 -3.46
CA ALA A 135 6.42 -21.35 -2.83
C ALA A 135 6.88 -20.86 -1.45
N ILE A 136 7.03 -19.53 -1.27
CA ILE A 136 7.48 -18.96 0.02
C ILE A 136 6.35 -18.98 1.05
N LEU A 137 5.17 -18.47 0.70
CA LEU A 137 4.07 -18.28 1.65
C LEU A 137 3.31 -19.57 1.96
N GLY A 138 3.36 -20.57 1.07
CA GLY A 138 2.61 -21.82 1.24
C GLY A 138 1.12 -21.55 1.43
N ASP A 139 0.56 -22.03 2.54
CA ASP A 139 -0.87 -21.86 2.87
C ASP A 139 -1.19 -20.50 3.55
N THR A 140 -0.19 -19.63 3.76
CA THR A 140 -0.43 -18.31 4.38
C THR A 140 -1.22 -17.43 3.44
N PRO A 141 -2.43 -16.96 3.83
CA PRO A 141 -3.24 -16.07 3.02
C PRO A 141 -2.51 -14.78 2.67
N ALA A 142 -2.59 -14.36 1.40
CA ALA A 142 -2.00 -13.09 0.98
C ALA A 142 -2.87 -12.34 -0.03
N VAL A 143 -2.71 -11.02 -0.06
CA VAL A 143 -3.35 -10.10 -1.00
C VAL A 143 -2.31 -9.13 -1.52
N PHE A 144 -2.19 -9.00 -2.84
CA PHE A 144 -1.41 -7.93 -3.45
C PHE A 144 -2.21 -6.63 -3.47
N VAL A 145 -1.54 -5.52 -3.16
CA VAL A 145 -2.13 -4.19 -3.25
C VAL A 145 -1.23 -3.25 -4.05
N ASP A 146 -1.81 -2.40 -4.87
CA ASP A 146 -1.16 -1.40 -5.73
C ASP A 146 -0.25 -1.98 -6.81
N ARG A 147 0.70 -2.85 -6.46
CA ARG A 147 1.68 -3.43 -7.37
C ARG A 147 1.65 -4.95 -7.36
N MET A 148 1.82 -5.49 -8.55
CA MET A 148 1.93 -6.91 -8.81
C MET A 148 3.38 -7.31 -9.09
N PRO A 149 3.74 -8.61 -8.92
CA PRO A 149 4.94 -9.15 -9.54
C PRO A 149 4.91 -8.95 -11.07
N PRO A 150 6.07 -9.03 -11.74
CA PRO A 150 6.15 -8.92 -13.19
C PRO A 150 5.27 -9.95 -13.91
N THR A 151 4.87 -9.64 -15.14
CA THR A 151 4.12 -10.55 -16.01
C THR A 151 4.85 -11.90 -16.14
N GLY A 152 4.10 -12.99 -16.01
CA GLY A 152 4.65 -14.36 -16.10
C GLY A 152 4.91 -15.03 -14.75
N VAL A 153 4.82 -14.30 -13.63
CA VAL A 153 4.77 -14.87 -12.29
C VAL A 153 3.31 -15.18 -11.96
N GLU A 154 2.95 -16.45 -11.96
CA GLU A 154 1.62 -16.87 -11.53
C GLU A 154 1.48 -16.66 -10.03
N THR A 155 0.40 -15.98 -9.64
CA THR A 155 0.10 -15.77 -8.23
C THR A 155 -1.33 -16.22 -7.95
N PRO A 156 -1.52 -17.19 -7.04
CA PRO A 156 -2.84 -17.67 -6.64
C PRO A 156 -3.51 -16.73 -5.62
N PHE A 157 -3.11 -15.47 -5.58
CA PHE A 157 -3.54 -14.51 -4.57
C PHE A 157 -4.47 -13.45 -5.16
N ASP A 158 -5.34 -12.90 -4.32
CA ASP A 158 -6.18 -11.74 -4.65
C ASP A 158 -5.33 -10.49 -4.89
N ARG A 159 -5.86 -9.59 -5.70
CA ARG A 159 -5.21 -8.34 -6.13
C ARG A 159 -6.18 -7.18 -5.99
N VAL A 160 -5.75 -6.13 -5.33
CA VAL A 160 -6.51 -4.87 -5.19
C VAL A 160 -5.66 -3.76 -5.77
N LEU A 161 -6.02 -3.30 -6.94
CA LEU A 161 -5.23 -2.39 -7.77
C LEU A 161 -6.01 -1.11 -8.07
N VAL A 162 -5.32 -0.08 -8.53
CA VAL A 162 -5.94 1.09 -9.16
C VAL A 162 -5.98 0.88 -10.67
N ASP A 163 -6.99 1.43 -11.33
CA ASP A 163 -7.01 1.50 -12.78
C ASP A 163 -6.06 2.60 -13.26
N ASN A 164 -4.78 2.22 -13.35
CA ASN A 164 -3.70 3.13 -13.76
C ASN A 164 -3.85 3.56 -15.22
N VAL A 165 -4.36 2.68 -16.08
CA VAL A 165 -4.54 2.97 -17.51
C VAL A 165 -5.57 4.08 -17.67
N GLN A 166 -6.77 3.89 -17.12
CA GLN A 166 -7.86 4.86 -17.24
C GLN A 166 -7.52 6.17 -16.53
N GLY A 167 -6.96 6.10 -15.28
CA GLY A 167 -6.56 7.31 -14.55
C GLY A 167 -5.52 8.15 -15.31
N THR A 168 -4.57 7.51 -15.99
CA THR A 168 -3.60 8.23 -16.82
C THR A 168 -4.25 8.80 -18.09
N GLN A 169 -5.13 8.04 -18.75
CA GLN A 169 -5.88 8.55 -19.91
C GLN A 169 -6.64 9.82 -19.56
N ASP A 170 -7.34 9.85 -18.44
CA ASP A 170 -8.13 10.99 -18.01
C ASP A 170 -7.26 12.24 -17.78
N ILE A 171 -6.11 12.09 -17.15
CA ILE A 171 -5.16 13.19 -16.93
C ILE A 171 -4.63 13.74 -18.26
N VAL A 172 -4.09 12.85 -19.11
CA VAL A 172 -3.49 13.26 -20.40
C VAL A 172 -4.53 13.90 -21.31
N ALA A 173 -5.74 13.34 -21.37
CA ALA A 173 -6.85 13.94 -22.14
C ALA A 173 -7.21 15.35 -21.61
N GLN A 174 -7.17 15.56 -20.31
CA GLN A 174 -7.41 16.87 -19.73
C GLN A 174 -6.30 17.87 -20.08
N LEU A 175 -5.01 17.48 -20.04
CA LEU A 175 -3.92 18.34 -20.49
C LEU A 175 -4.09 18.78 -21.96
N LEU A 176 -4.47 17.84 -22.83
CA LEU A 176 -4.75 18.12 -24.23
C LEU A 176 -5.95 19.09 -24.40
N THR A 177 -7.01 18.90 -23.61
CA THR A 177 -8.19 19.78 -23.60
C THR A 177 -7.83 21.18 -23.12
N GLN A 178 -6.90 21.32 -22.18
CA GLN A 178 -6.38 22.60 -21.68
C GLN A 178 -5.42 23.29 -22.67
N GLY A 179 -5.16 22.66 -23.83
CA GLY A 179 -4.43 23.27 -24.93
C GLY A 179 -3.02 22.74 -25.16
N ALA A 180 -2.54 21.77 -24.37
CA ALA A 180 -1.27 21.12 -24.67
C ALA A 180 -1.31 20.45 -26.06
N ARG A 181 -0.22 20.51 -26.78
CA ARG A 181 -0.07 19.92 -28.11
C ARG A 181 1.03 18.87 -28.16
N ARG A 182 2.02 19.00 -27.31
CA ARG A 182 3.16 18.09 -27.20
C ARG A 182 3.36 17.72 -25.73
N VAL A 183 2.66 16.66 -25.30
CA VAL A 183 2.70 16.18 -23.91
C VAL A 183 3.81 15.17 -23.77
N GLY A 184 4.84 15.45 -22.98
CA GLY A 184 5.88 14.48 -22.60
C GLY A 184 5.48 13.69 -21.36
N ILE A 185 6.20 12.57 -21.11
CA ILE A 185 6.04 11.78 -19.89
C ILE A 185 7.38 11.61 -19.18
N ILE A 186 7.37 11.71 -17.83
CA ILE A 186 8.44 11.17 -16.98
C ILE A 186 7.86 10.02 -16.15
N ASN A 187 8.27 8.81 -16.49
CA ASN A 187 7.81 7.57 -15.87
C ASN A 187 8.86 6.99 -14.91
N SER A 188 8.49 6.09 -14.01
CA SER A 188 9.45 5.41 -13.15
C SER A 188 10.16 4.26 -13.88
N ALA A 189 11.34 3.88 -13.39
CA ALA A 189 12.17 2.88 -14.07
C ALA A 189 11.60 1.46 -13.98
N VAL A 190 10.96 1.11 -12.88
CA VAL A 190 10.54 -0.28 -12.63
C VAL A 190 9.33 -0.31 -11.70
N SER A 191 8.14 -0.47 -12.24
CA SER A 191 7.01 -0.99 -11.48
C SER A 191 5.92 -1.47 -12.41
N PHE A 192 5.07 -2.35 -11.93
CA PHE A 192 3.85 -2.75 -12.61
C PHE A 192 3.00 -1.52 -13.00
N THR A 193 2.83 -0.58 -12.07
CA THR A 193 2.08 0.67 -12.27
C THR A 193 2.68 1.56 -13.36
N ALA A 194 4.01 1.62 -13.46
CA ALA A 194 4.69 2.39 -14.50
C ALA A 194 4.35 1.89 -15.91
N THR A 195 4.27 0.58 -16.11
CA THR A 195 3.89 -0.02 -17.40
C THR A 195 2.45 0.36 -17.76
N GLU A 196 1.51 0.26 -16.83
CA GLU A 196 0.11 0.63 -17.06
C GLU A 196 -0.07 2.14 -17.31
N ARG A 197 0.67 2.99 -16.57
CA ARG A 197 0.62 4.46 -16.76
C ARG A 197 1.19 4.86 -18.12
N LEU A 198 2.29 4.23 -18.57
CA LEU A 198 2.79 4.45 -19.93
C LEU A 198 1.76 4.02 -20.98
N GLN A 199 1.14 2.87 -20.81
CA GLN A 199 0.07 2.41 -21.69
C GLN A 199 -1.09 3.41 -21.76
N GLY A 200 -1.56 3.91 -20.62
CA GLY A 200 -2.63 4.92 -20.56
C GLY A 200 -2.25 6.21 -21.26
N TYR A 201 -1.01 6.69 -21.08
CA TYR A 201 -0.47 7.86 -21.75
C TYR A 201 -0.48 7.70 -23.28
N GLN A 202 0.06 6.60 -23.79
CA GLN A 202 0.11 6.33 -25.24
C GLN A 202 -1.29 6.18 -25.85
N GLN A 203 -2.21 5.52 -25.13
CA GLN A 203 -3.60 5.39 -25.57
C GLN A 203 -4.33 6.75 -25.62
N ALA A 204 -4.10 7.63 -24.65
CA ALA A 204 -4.69 8.97 -24.65
C ALA A 204 -4.21 9.83 -25.83
N LEU A 205 -2.91 9.78 -26.13
CA LEU A 205 -2.36 10.47 -27.30
C LEU A 205 -2.99 9.94 -28.61
N THR A 206 -3.04 8.62 -28.77
CA THR A 206 -3.64 7.98 -29.94
C THR A 206 -5.11 8.34 -30.11
N ALA A 207 -5.87 8.34 -29.02
CA ALA A 207 -7.29 8.74 -29.02
C ALA A 207 -7.49 10.21 -29.43
N ALA A 208 -6.51 11.08 -29.17
CA ALA A 208 -6.49 12.46 -29.60
C ALA A 208 -5.93 12.67 -31.04
N GLY A 209 -5.60 11.58 -31.76
CA GLY A 209 -5.03 11.64 -33.10
C GLY A 209 -3.54 12.05 -33.13
N LEU A 210 -2.85 11.91 -32.00
CA LEU A 210 -1.41 12.15 -31.86
C LEU A 210 -0.65 10.84 -31.85
N GLU A 211 0.48 10.79 -32.56
CA GLU A 211 1.37 9.63 -32.53
C GLU A 211 2.26 9.68 -31.27
N PRO A 212 2.35 8.59 -30.47
CA PRO A 212 3.34 8.49 -29.40
C PRO A 212 4.75 8.67 -29.93
N ASP A 213 5.55 9.53 -29.30
CA ASP A 213 6.92 9.86 -29.73
C ASP A 213 7.91 9.40 -28.64
N PRO A 214 8.69 8.34 -28.84
CA PRO A 214 9.67 7.86 -27.87
C PRO A 214 10.71 8.91 -27.43
N ALA A 215 10.92 9.97 -28.22
CA ALA A 215 11.85 11.05 -27.86
C ALA A 215 11.36 11.90 -26.67
N ILE A 216 10.05 11.83 -26.35
CA ILE A 216 9.44 12.52 -25.22
C ILE A 216 8.93 11.57 -24.12
N GLU A 217 9.30 10.30 -24.20
CA GLU A 217 9.09 9.32 -23.14
C GLU A 217 10.40 9.18 -22.33
N ALA A 218 10.43 9.76 -21.14
CA ALA A 218 11.59 9.71 -20.26
C ALA A 218 11.35 8.77 -19.09
N THR A 219 12.44 8.14 -18.59
CA THR A 219 12.38 7.23 -17.45
C THR A 219 13.29 7.72 -16.33
N ALA A 220 12.71 7.99 -15.18
CA ALA A 220 13.44 8.36 -13.97
C ALA A 220 14.20 7.14 -13.41
N ARG A 221 15.37 7.38 -12.83
CA ARG A 221 16.07 6.38 -12.03
C ARG A 221 15.34 6.16 -10.71
N THR A 222 15.59 5.04 -10.06
CA THR A 222 14.99 4.70 -8.77
C THR A 222 15.27 5.75 -7.68
N ASP A 223 16.43 6.42 -7.75
CA ASP A 223 16.83 7.50 -6.84
C ASP A 223 16.38 8.90 -7.28
N ASN A 224 15.62 8.99 -8.38
CA ASN A 224 15.16 10.22 -9.01
C ASN A 224 16.27 11.24 -9.37
N SER A 225 17.55 10.84 -9.33
CA SER A 225 18.71 11.75 -9.52
C SER A 225 18.75 12.40 -10.90
N ASN A 226 18.13 11.78 -11.92
CA ASN A 226 18.09 12.29 -13.28
C ASN A 226 16.84 13.12 -13.62
N VAL A 227 15.87 13.24 -12.72
CA VAL A 227 14.60 13.95 -12.97
C VAL A 227 14.82 15.41 -13.38
N PRO A 228 15.71 16.21 -12.73
CA PRO A 228 15.96 17.59 -13.16
C PRO A 228 16.47 17.68 -14.60
N GLN A 229 17.32 16.74 -15.04
CA GLN A 229 17.82 16.68 -16.39
C GLN A 229 16.73 16.31 -17.39
N MET A 230 15.89 15.32 -17.06
CA MET A 230 14.76 14.89 -17.89
C MET A 230 13.75 16.00 -18.08
N THR A 231 13.40 16.71 -16.99
CA THR A 231 12.49 17.86 -17.04
C THR A 231 13.00 18.93 -18.02
N ARG A 232 14.29 19.30 -17.91
CA ARG A 232 14.89 20.24 -18.84
C ARG A 232 14.91 19.70 -20.28
N GLN A 233 15.23 18.44 -20.48
CA GLN A 233 15.26 17.82 -21.81
C GLN A 233 13.89 17.89 -22.47
N LEU A 234 12.83 17.50 -21.78
CA LEU A 234 11.49 17.47 -22.34
C LEU A 234 10.96 18.90 -22.60
N LEU A 235 11.09 19.79 -21.64
CA LEU A 235 10.45 21.10 -21.71
C LEU A 235 11.25 22.10 -22.58
N VAL A 236 12.59 22.06 -22.54
CA VAL A 236 13.44 23.01 -23.26
C VAL A 236 13.88 22.47 -24.61
N ASN A 237 14.44 21.26 -24.65
CA ASN A 237 15.04 20.70 -25.87
C ASN A 237 13.97 20.11 -26.79
N GLN A 238 13.04 19.34 -26.25
CA GLN A 238 11.92 18.72 -26.97
C GLN A 238 10.70 19.65 -27.12
N LYS A 239 10.69 20.79 -26.42
CA LYS A 239 9.63 21.81 -26.47
C LYS A 239 8.25 21.25 -26.15
N CYS A 240 8.16 20.35 -25.18
CA CYS A 240 6.88 19.92 -24.66
C CYS A 240 6.19 21.10 -23.96
N ASP A 241 4.91 21.31 -24.26
CA ASP A 241 4.03 22.29 -23.63
C ASP A 241 3.09 21.66 -22.61
N GLY A 242 3.07 20.31 -22.55
CA GLY A 242 2.45 19.49 -21.53
C GLY A 242 3.45 18.48 -20.95
N LEU A 243 3.29 18.15 -19.68
CA LEU A 243 4.10 17.13 -19.01
C LEU A 243 3.22 16.27 -18.10
N PHE A 244 3.18 14.98 -18.37
CA PHE A 244 2.61 13.99 -17.44
C PHE A 244 3.72 13.35 -16.63
N VAL A 245 3.56 13.35 -15.30
CA VAL A 245 4.51 12.78 -14.34
C VAL A 245 3.86 11.59 -13.65
N ALA A 246 4.46 10.42 -13.83
CA ALA A 246 3.79 9.17 -13.48
C ALA A 246 3.89 8.77 -12.00
N ASP A 247 4.49 9.58 -11.13
CA ASP A 247 4.72 9.25 -9.73
C ASP A 247 4.91 10.52 -8.89
N ASN A 248 4.42 10.52 -7.63
CA ASN A 248 4.51 11.68 -6.74
C ASN A 248 5.95 12.07 -6.38
N THR A 249 6.86 11.09 -6.24
CA THR A 249 8.26 11.35 -5.89
C THR A 249 9.02 11.98 -7.07
N ILE A 250 8.67 11.57 -8.30
CA ILE A 250 9.17 12.20 -9.53
C ILE A 250 8.62 13.63 -9.64
N MET A 251 7.33 13.83 -9.31
CA MET A 251 6.70 15.15 -9.33
C MET A 251 7.42 16.17 -8.47
N GLU A 252 7.87 15.80 -7.28
CA GLU A 252 8.69 16.69 -6.45
C GLU A 252 9.96 17.16 -7.17
N GLY A 253 10.66 16.25 -7.85
CA GLY A 253 11.83 16.58 -8.64
C GLY A 253 11.55 17.53 -9.80
N VAL A 254 10.42 17.32 -10.48
CA VAL A 254 9.94 18.22 -11.54
C VAL A 254 9.64 19.60 -10.98
N LEU A 255 8.81 19.70 -9.93
CA LEU A 255 8.41 20.98 -9.33
C LEU A 255 9.60 21.78 -8.80
N ARG A 256 10.62 21.13 -8.23
CA ARG A 256 11.88 21.79 -7.82
C ARG A 256 12.63 22.37 -9.00
N LYS A 257 12.51 21.79 -10.20
CA LYS A 257 13.22 22.25 -11.40
C LYS A 257 12.48 23.35 -12.18
N LEU A 258 11.16 23.38 -12.17
CA LEU A 258 10.35 24.31 -12.97
C LEU A 258 10.70 25.80 -12.78
N PRO A 259 10.95 26.33 -11.55
CA PRO A 259 11.26 27.74 -11.37
C PRO A 259 12.52 28.20 -12.14
N GLU A 260 13.50 27.31 -12.33
CA GLU A 260 14.73 27.62 -13.07
C GLU A 260 14.52 27.66 -14.58
N LEU A 261 13.47 27.03 -15.09
CA LEU A 261 13.21 26.91 -16.51
C LEU A 261 12.33 28.05 -17.06
N ALA A 262 11.62 28.76 -16.16
CA ALA A 262 10.76 29.90 -16.48
C ALA A 262 9.80 29.66 -17.66
N ILE A 263 9.07 28.54 -17.64
CA ILE A 263 8.12 28.15 -18.69
C ILE A 263 6.73 28.66 -18.29
N PRO A 264 6.18 29.67 -18.96
CA PRO A 264 5.00 30.39 -18.47
C PRO A 264 3.67 29.66 -18.71
N THR A 265 3.61 28.68 -19.61
CA THR A 265 2.35 28.06 -20.08
C THR A 265 2.41 26.53 -20.12
N LEU A 266 3.03 25.94 -19.12
CA LEU A 266 3.11 24.48 -19.02
C LEU A 266 1.77 23.91 -18.53
N GLN A 267 1.22 22.91 -19.23
CA GLN A 267 0.16 22.06 -18.73
C GLN A 267 0.80 20.89 -17.95
N LEU A 268 0.59 20.83 -16.63
CA LEU A 268 1.21 19.84 -15.76
C LEU A 268 0.16 18.87 -15.24
N GLY A 269 0.45 17.58 -15.39
CA GLY A 269 -0.38 16.50 -14.83
C GLY A 269 0.43 15.47 -14.12
N GLY A 270 -0.15 14.77 -13.14
CA GLY A 270 0.53 13.75 -12.39
C GLY A 270 -0.37 12.62 -11.91
N PHE A 271 0.23 11.44 -11.74
CA PHE A 271 -0.38 10.41 -10.94
C PHE A 271 -0.02 10.65 -9.47
N ASP A 272 -0.96 10.32 -8.58
CA ASP A 272 -0.99 10.69 -7.16
C ASP A 272 -1.35 12.15 -6.89
N ASP A 273 -2.15 12.32 -5.88
CA ASP A 273 -2.65 13.61 -5.43
C ASP A 273 -2.12 13.93 -4.03
N GLN A 274 -1.72 15.19 -3.83
CA GLN A 274 -1.13 15.67 -2.58
C GLN A 274 -1.87 16.90 -2.07
N ASP A 275 -2.20 16.93 -0.78
CA ASP A 275 -2.94 18.05 -0.17
C ASP A 275 -2.23 19.41 -0.32
N TRP A 276 -0.89 19.40 -0.44
CA TRP A 276 -0.10 20.63 -0.62
C TRP A 276 -0.07 21.15 -2.05
N PHE A 277 -0.65 20.42 -3.03
CA PHE A 277 -0.77 20.93 -4.41
C PHE A 277 -1.67 22.16 -4.49
N ASP A 278 -2.61 22.34 -3.56
CA ASP A 278 -3.43 23.54 -3.45
C ASP A 278 -2.62 24.83 -3.20
N PHE A 279 -1.35 24.71 -2.77
CA PHE A 279 -0.46 25.84 -2.56
C PHE A 279 0.46 26.15 -3.74
N LEU A 280 0.40 25.36 -4.82
CA LEU A 280 1.22 25.59 -6.01
C LEU A 280 0.71 26.81 -6.80
N VAL A 281 1.68 27.58 -7.31
CA VAL A 281 1.39 28.63 -8.30
C VAL A 281 1.15 28.04 -9.69
N GLN A 282 1.83 26.93 -9.99
CA GLN A 282 1.68 26.15 -11.20
C GLN A 282 0.41 25.30 -11.12
N PRO A 283 -0.60 25.51 -11.98
CA PRO A 283 -1.77 24.63 -12.04
C PRO A 283 -1.34 23.18 -12.35
N ILE A 284 -1.98 22.22 -11.68
CA ILE A 284 -1.70 20.81 -11.87
C ILE A 284 -3.01 20.01 -11.91
N VAL A 285 -3.05 18.99 -12.75
CA VAL A 285 -4.14 18.00 -12.81
C VAL A 285 -3.63 16.67 -12.30
N THR A 286 -4.31 16.08 -11.34
CA THR A 286 -3.83 14.85 -10.69
C THR A 286 -4.85 13.72 -10.71
N ALA A 287 -4.36 12.47 -10.65
CA ALA A 287 -5.16 11.29 -10.38
C ALA A 287 -5.11 10.99 -8.88
N ARG A 288 -6.21 11.30 -8.16
CA ARG A 288 -6.38 10.96 -6.74
C ARG A 288 -6.78 9.50 -6.61
N GLN A 289 -5.90 8.71 -6.03
CA GLN A 289 -6.15 7.30 -5.77
C GLN A 289 -7.13 7.12 -4.59
N PRO A 290 -8.04 6.11 -4.63
CA PRO A 290 -9.00 5.83 -3.55
C PRO A 290 -8.33 5.03 -2.41
N ILE A 291 -7.31 5.60 -1.77
CA ILE A 291 -6.39 4.91 -0.82
C ILE A 291 -7.15 4.23 0.33
N ASN A 292 -8.14 4.90 0.91
CA ASN A 292 -8.95 4.31 1.98
C ASN A 292 -9.72 3.07 1.51
N GLN A 293 -10.23 3.10 0.28
CA GLN A 293 -10.93 1.96 -0.30
C GLN A 293 -9.97 0.84 -0.66
N LEU A 294 -8.77 1.15 -1.17
CA LEU A 294 -7.71 0.18 -1.41
C LEU A 294 -7.37 -0.61 -0.13
N GLY A 295 -7.03 0.10 0.94
CA GLY A 295 -6.69 -0.52 2.23
C GLY A 295 -7.83 -1.36 2.80
N LYS A 296 -9.05 -0.81 2.80
CA LYS A 296 -10.24 -1.54 3.27
C LYS A 296 -10.50 -2.80 2.45
N THR A 297 -10.50 -2.69 1.11
CA THR A 297 -10.77 -3.83 0.22
C THR A 297 -9.71 -4.92 0.37
N ALA A 298 -8.43 -4.54 0.52
CA ALA A 298 -7.35 -5.48 0.76
C ALA A 298 -7.56 -6.27 2.07
N ILE A 299 -7.94 -5.57 3.15
CA ILE A 299 -8.26 -6.21 4.44
C ILE A 299 -9.48 -7.11 4.32
N ASP A 300 -10.57 -6.65 3.72
CA ASP A 300 -11.79 -7.45 3.56
C ASP A 300 -11.47 -8.76 2.84
N ARG A 301 -10.72 -8.71 1.72
CA ARG A 301 -10.31 -9.90 0.97
C ARG A 301 -9.39 -10.82 1.77
N LEU A 302 -8.43 -10.25 2.49
CA LEU A 302 -7.50 -11.05 3.30
C LEU A 302 -8.24 -11.78 4.44
N LEU A 303 -9.18 -11.11 5.11
CA LEU A 303 -9.98 -11.72 6.18
C LEU A 303 -10.91 -12.81 5.67
N GLU A 304 -11.50 -12.67 4.47
CA GLU A 304 -12.25 -13.73 3.83
C GLU A 304 -11.39 -14.99 3.64
N ARG A 305 -10.13 -14.84 3.19
CA ARG A 305 -9.17 -15.94 3.05
C ARG A 305 -8.80 -16.57 4.39
N ILE A 306 -8.47 -15.75 5.38
CA ILE A 306 -8.15 -16.22 6.75
C ILE A 306 -9.31 -17.03 7.35
N ASN A 307 -10.54 -16.64 7.05
CA ASN A 307 -11.73 -17.36 7.51
C ASN A 307 -12.09 -18.61 6.67
N GLY A 308 -11.23 -19.01 5.74
CA GLY A 308 -11.36 -20.22 4.96
C GLY A 308 -12.35 -20.13 3.81
N ALA A 309 -12.61 -18.93 3.27
CA ALA A 309 -13.45 -18.81 2.10
C ALA A 309 -12.78 -19.49 0.88
N ASP A 310 -13.45 -20.49 0.34
CA ASP A 310 -13.04 -21.16 -0.89
C ASP A 310 -13.51 -20.33 -2.11
N MET A 311 -12.63 -19.44 -2.56
CA MET A 311 -12.89 -18.52 -3.66
C MET A 311 -11.72 -18.53 -4.64
N LEU A 312 -12.02 -18.37 -5.92
CA LEU A 312 -10.98 -18.11 -6.91
C LEU A 312 -10.28 -16.76 -6.63
N PRO A 313 -8.99 -16.65 -6.94
CA PRO A 313 -8.28 -15.37 -6.88
C PRO A 313 -9.00 -14.32 -7.74
N ALA A 314 -9.19 -13.14 -7.17
CA ALA A 314 -9.87 -12.03 -7.84
C ALA A 314 -8.91 -10.86 -8.04
N GLU A 315 -9.07 -10.17 -9.17
CA GLU A 315 -8.49 -8.85 -9.41
C GLU A 315 -9.57 -7.79 -9.28
N ILE A 316 -9.40 -6.87 -8.35
CA ILE A 316 -10.30 -5.76 -8.10
C ILE A 316 -9.57 -4.48 -8.48
N ARG A 317 -10.09 -3.74 -9.47
CA ARG A 317 -9.57 -2.45 -9.88
C ARG A 317 -10.46 -1.33 -9.40
N LEU A 318 -9.87 -0.35 -8.74
CA LEU A 318 -10.56 0.82 -8.22
C LEU A 318 -10.21 2.05 -9.09
N ALA A 319 -11.21 2.83 -9.45
CA ALA A 319 -11.01 4.03 -10.26
C ALA A 319 -10.33 5.13 -9.45
N ALA A 320 -9.34 5.81 -10.05
CA ALA A 320 -8.85 7.08 -9.55
C ALA A 320 -9.82 8.22 -9.92
N THR A 321 -9.74 9.34 -9.21
CA THR A 321 -10.54 10.53 -9.49
C THR A 321 -9.63 11.66 -9.98
N THR A 322 -9.99 12.29 -11.10
CA THR A 322 -9.25 13.46 -11.60
C THR A 322 -9.55 14.69 -10.73
N VAL A 323 -8.50 15.37 -10.30
CA VAL A 323 -8.55 16.60 -9.48
C VAL A 323 -7.73 17.68 -10.16
N SER A 324 -8.18 18.92 -10.09
CA SER A 324 -7.44 20.11 -10.58
C SER A 324 -7.14 21.02 -9.41
N HIS A 325 -5.91 21.50 -9.32
CA HIS A 325 -5.39 22.43 -8.32
C HIS A 325 -4.94 23.73 -8.96
#